data_009cedd028639673c872e6ea206cef5e
#
_entry.id   009cedd028639673c872e6ea206cef5e
#
_cell.length_a   1.000
_cell.length_b   1.000
_cell.length_c   1.000
_cell.angle_alpha   90.00
_cell.angle_beta   90.00
_cell.angle_gamma   90.00
#
_symmetry.space_group_name_H-M   'P 1'
#
loop_
_entity.id
_entity.type
_entity.pdbx_description
1 polymer ?
#
loop_
_entity_poly.entity_id
_entity_poly.type
_entity_poly.pdbx_seq_one_letter_code
_entity_poly.pdbx_strand_id
1 'polypeptide(L)'
;MAKKTAKRIILTGAQGTGKTTLMNELAKDGTRTISHIRKTAEANGLDISEATEKGQKIYFKTLKKELSSKRSYISDRGLTCIAAYTFDKAVSGTISRKTADKQYMDVVKFMNDNPDVLLVYVPVEFGPEDDGERSIDPDFQLKIDFLIKNILDTSNVPYITVNGTVENRVAQIEAALANR
;
A
#
# COMPACT_ATOMS: atom_id res chain seq x y z
N MET A 1 21.00 18.00 -20.19
CA MET A 1 19.63 17.43 -20.05
C MET A 1 19.46 16.93 -18.62
N ALA A 2 18.57 17.49 -17.84
CA ALA A 2 18.28 16.99 -16.49
C ALA A 2 17.71 15.56 -16.61
N LYS A 3 18.30 14.62 -15.90
CA LYS A 3 17.85 13.22 -15.86
C LYS A 3 16.47 13.20 -15.21
N LYS A 4 15.40 12.95 -15.98
CA LYS A 4 14.03 12.91 -15.44
C LYS A 4 14.01 11.84 -14.36
N THR A 5 13.81 12.24 -13.12
CA THR A 5 13.73 11.33 -11.97
C THR A 5 12.58 10.35 -12.18
N ALA A 6 12.79 9.07 -11.90
CA ALA A 6 11.74 8.08 -12.06
C ALA A 6 10.55 8.38 -11.14
N LYS A 7 9.33 8.42 -11.71
CA LYS A 7 8.07 8.62 -10.96
C LYS A 7 7.73 7.31 -10.25
N ARG A 8 8.12 7.16 -8.99
CA ARG A 8 7.83 5.98 -8.17
C ARG A 8 6.87 6.37 -7.05
N ILE A 9 5.61 5.91 -7.16
CA ILE A 9 4.53 6.25 -6.23
C ILE A 9 3.99 4.97 -5.60
N ILE A 10 3.85 4.97 -4.30
CA ILE A 10 3.20 3.90 -3.52
C ILE A 10 1.99 4.50 -2.80
N LEU A 11 0.79 4.02 -3.15
CA LEU A 11 -0.43 4.35 -2.43
C LEU A 11 -0.61 3.38 -1.26
N THR A 12 -0.91 3.89 -0.08
CA THR A 12 -1.20 3.10 1.11
C THR A 12 -2.47 3.61 1.81
N GLY A 13 -3.22 2.71 2.42
CA GLY A 13 -4.50 2.99 3.05
C GLY A 13 -5.33 1.71 3.13
N ALA A 14 -6.42 1.71 3.92
CA ALA A 14 -7.32 0.57 4.08
C ALA A 14 -8.04 0.21 2.76
N GLN A 15 -8.73 -0.94 2.74
CA GLN A 15 -9.60 -1.30 1.62
C GLN A 15 -10.71 -0.24 1.42
N GLY A 16 -11.18 -0.08 0.18
CA GLY A 16 -12.28 0.83 -0.14
C GLY A 16 -11.95 2.33 -0.11
N THR A 17 -10.69 2.76 0.07
CA THR A 17 -10.32 4.19 0.10
C THR A 17 -10.08 4.83 -1.29
N GLY A 18 -10.36 4.12 -2.39
CA GLY A 18 -10.22 4.63 -3.75
C GLY A 18 -8.80 4.59 -4.33
N LYS A 19 -7.86 3.84 -3.73
CA LYS A 19 -6.47 3.75 -4.22
C LYS A 19 -6.35 3.24 -5.66
N THR A 20 -7.12 2.23 -6.03
CA THR A 20 -7.08 1.67 -7.39
C THR A 20 -7.58 2.69 -8.43
N THR A 21 -8.64 3.42 -8.13
CA THR A 21 -9.14 4.51 -8.97
C THR A 21 -8.09 5.60 -9.11
N LEU A 22 -7.49 6.02 -8.01
CA LEU A 22 -6.42 7.02 -7.99
C LEU A 22 -5.18 6.55 -8.77
N MET A 23 -4.76 5.29 -8.63
CA MET A 23 -3.67 4.70 -9.40
C MET A 23 -3.94 4.77 -10.90
N ASN A 24 -5.16 4.38 -11.33
CA ASN A 24 -5.55 4.38 -12.74
C ASN A 24 -5.56 5.80 -13.32
N GLU A 25 -6.01 6.78 -12.53
CA GLU A 25 -6.00 8.18 -12.94
C GLU A 25 -4.57 8.70 -13.13
N LEU A 26 -3.69 8.46 -12.16
CA LEU A 26 -2.28 8.84 -12.21
C LEU A 26 -1.49 8.14 -13.34
N ALA A 27 -1.97 6.98 -13.80
CA ALA A 27 -1.32 6.17 -14.82
C ALA A 27 -1.80 6.47 -16.26
N LYS A 28 -2.68 7.46 -16.46
CA LYS A 28 -3.15 7.86 -17.81
C LYS A 28 -2.01 8.31 -18.74
N ASP A 29 -0.88 8.69 -18.19
CA ASP A 29 0.34 9.01 -18.93
C ASP A 29 1.12 7.76 -19.43
N GLY A 30 0.60 6.54 -19.22
CA GLY A 30 1.24 5.29 -19.56
C GLY A 30 2.24 4.78 -18.51
N THR A 31 2.32 5.40 -17.33
CA THR A 31 3.16 4.88 -16.25
C THR A 31 2.71 3.48 -15.83
N ARG A 32 3.67 2.55 -15.67
CA ARG A 32 3.42 1.18 -15.21
C ARG A 32 2.66 1.17 -13.88
N THR A 33 1.61 0.34 -13.79
CA THR A 33 0.90 0.08 -12.54
C THR A 33 1.33 -1.22 -11.89
N ILE A 34 1.27 -1.25 -10.55
CA ILE A 34 1.49 -2.45 -9.73
C ILE A 34 0.22 -2.71 -8.92
N SER A 35 -0.53 -3.75 -9.32
CA SER A 35 -1.69 -4.28 -8.61
C SER A 35 -1.61 -5.81 -8.67
N HIS A 36 -1.03 -6.45 -7.66
CA HIS A 36 -0.51 -7.81 -7.80
C HIS A 36 -1.11 -8.83 -6.83
N ILE A 37 -1.86 -8.42 -5.81
CA ILE A 37 -2.32 -9.35 -4.75
C ILE A 37 -3.10 -10.53 -5.34
N ARG A 38 -4.07 -10.27 -6.22
CA ARG A 38 -4.88 -11.33 -6.86
C ARG A 38 -4.02 -12.26 -7.70
N LYS A 39 -3.19 -11.71 -8.59
CA LYS A 39 -2.30 -12.49 -9.45
C LYS A 39 -1.34 -13.35 -8.62
N THR A 40 -0.83 -12.81 -7.52
CA THR A 40 0.04 -13.55 -6.60
C THR A 40 -0.73 -14.67 -5.89
N ALA A 41 -1.96 -14.43 -5.47
CA ALA A 41 -2.80 -15.43 -4.85
C ALA A 41 -3.08 -16.59 -5.82
N GLU A 42 -3.58 -16.30 -7.01
CA GLU A 42 -3.86 -17.26 -8.06
C GLU A 42 -2.63 -18.11 -8.42
N ALA A 43 -1.48 -17.45 -8.66
CA ALA A 43 -0.23 -18.13 -8.99
C ALA A 43 0.32 -19.05 -7.89
N ASN A 44 -0.13 -18.88 -6.64
CA ASN A 44 0.34 -19.66 -5.49
C ASN A 44 -0.78 -20.51 -4.85
N GLY A 45 -1.97 -20.56 -5.46
CA GLY A 45 -3.12 -21.32 -4.92
C GLY A 45 -3.55 -20.82 -3.53
N LEU A 46 -3.52 -19.51 -3.31
CA LEU A 46 -3.87 -18.87 -2.04
C LEU A 46 -5.28 -18.30 -2.12
N ASP A 47 -6.03 -18.43 -1.05
CA ASP A 47 -7.29 -17.71 -0.88
C ASP A 47 -7.02 -16.32 -0.30
N ILE A 48 -7.45 -15.27 -1.01
CA ILE A 48 -7.27 -13.88 -0.58
C ILE A 48 -8.08 -13.59 0.68
N SER A 49 -9.23 -14.25 0.86
CA SER A 49 -10.08 -14.09 2.04
C SER A 49 -9.42 -14.64 3.31
N GLU A 50 -8.49 -15.59 3.16
CA GLU A 50 -7.73 -16.20 4.24
C GLU A 50 -6.38 -15.51 4.44
N ALA A 51 -6.24 -14.70 5.46
CA ALA A 51 -4.97 -14.06 5.83
C ALA A 51 -4.06 -15.05 6.56
N THR A 52 -3.55 -16.07 5.86
CA THR A 52 -2.61 -17.05 6.42
C THR A 52 -1.20 -16.48 6.53
N GLU A 53 -0.39 -17.00 7.46
CA GLU A 53 1.01 -16.58 7.62
C GLU A 53 1.83 -16.83 6.33
N LYS A 54 1.59 -17.96 5.66
CA LYS A 54 2.22 -18.28 4.37
C LYS A 54 1.83 -17.26 3.30
N GLY A 55 0.55 -16.94 3.19
CA GLY A 55 0.02 -15.97 2.23
C GLY A 55 0.62 -14.57 2.44
N GLN A 56 0.61 -14.08 3.68
CA GLN A 56 1.14 -12.76 4.00
C GLN A 56 2.66 -12.65 3.71
N LYS A 57 3.44 -13.70 3.97
CA LYS A 57 4.86 -13.76 3.62
C LYS A 57 5.09 -13.71 2.10
N ILE A 58 4.28 -14.43 1.33
CA ILE A 58 4.37 -14.46 -0.14
C ILE A 58 3.99 -13.09 -0.73
N TYR A 59 2.85 -12.50 -0.30
CA TYR A 59 2.41 -11.18 -0.76
C TYR A 59 3.47 -10.12 -0.47
N PHE A 60 3.99 -10.09 0.75
CA PHE A 60 5.00 -9.13 1.17
C PHE A 60 6.28 -9.25 0.34
N LYS A 61 6.80 -10.46 0.16
CA LYS A 61 8.02 -10.73 -0.62
C LYS A 61 7.84 -10.34 -2.09
N THR A 62 6.71 -10.70 -2.69
CA THR A 62 6.43 -10.42 -4.11
C THR A 62 6.30 -8.92 -4.33
N LEU A 63 5.53 -8.22 -3.49
CA LEU A 63 5.38 -6.77 -3.58
C LEU A 63 6.72 -6.06 -3.38
N LYS A 64 7.49 -6.43 -2.37
CA LYS A 64 8.81 -5.84 -2.11
C LYS A 64 9.72 -5.95 -3.33
N LYS A 65 9.72 -7.11 -4.01
CA LYS A 65 10.49 -7.31 -5.25
C LYS A 65 10.04 -6.35 -6.36
N GLU A 66 8.73 -6.20 -6.58
CA GLU A 66 8.20 -5.31 -7.62
C GLU A 66 8.48 -3.83 -7.33
N LEU A 67 8.29 -3.41 -6.07
CA LEU A 67 8.55 -2.03 -5.63
C LEU A 67 10.03 -1.66 -5.64
N SER A 68 10.93 -2.64 -5.63
CA SER A 68 12.38 -2.41 -5.74
C SER A 68 12.84 -1.99 -7.15
N SER A 69 11.92 -1.97 -8.13
CA SER A 69 12.19 -1.48 -9.48
C SER A 69 12.67 -0.03 -9.46
N LYS A 70 13.69 0.28 -10.25
CA LYS A 70 14.19 1.67 -10.45
C LYS A 70 13.48 2.39 -11.61
N ARG A 71 12.56 1.70 -12.31
CA ARG A 71 11.70 2.32 -13.33
C ARG A 71 10.51 2.99 -12.69
N SER A 72 9.89 3.94 -13.40
CA SER A 72 8.63 4.57 -12.96
C SER A 72 7.53 3.52 -12.74
N TYR A 73 6.78 3.69 -11.67
CA TYR A 73 5.59 2.90 -11.38
C TYR A 73 4.64 3.65 -10.43
N ILE A 74 3.39 3.22 -10.43
CA ILE A 74 2.39 3.58 -9.42
C ILE A 74 1.83 2.27 -8.86
N SER A 75 1.89 2.11 -7.54
CA SER A 75 1.38 0.93 -6.84
C SER A 75 0.12 1.27 -6.05
N ASP A 76 -0.94 0.46 -6.18
CA ASP A 76 -2.18 0.62 -5.41
C ASP A 76 -2.08 0.05 -3.98
N ARG A 77 -0.93 -0.51 -3.62
CA ARG A 77 -0.63 -0.99 -2.26
C ARG A 77 0.84 -0.77 -1.91
N GLY A 78 1.06 -0.42 -0.64
CA GLY A 78 2.37 -0.40 -0.03
C GLY A 78 2.64 -1.66 0.80
N LEU A 79 3.90 -1.87 1.18
CA LEU A 79 4.28 -2.89 2.16
C LEU A 79 3.59 -2.67 3.51
N THR A 80 3.30 -1.42 3.85
CA THR A 80 2.52 -0.99 5.02
C THR A 80 1.14 -1.61 5.06
N CYS A 81 0.46 -1.72 3.90
CA CYS A 81 -0.85 -2.38 3.83
C CYS A 81 -0.75 -3.85 4.26
N ILE A 82 0.21 -4.61 3.69
CA ILE A 82 0.37 -6.03 4.02
C ILE A 82 0.79 -6.19 5.47
N ALA A 83 1.71 -5.36 5.97
CA ALA A 83 2.12 -5.38 7.36
C ALA A 83 0.94 -5.12 8.32
N ALA A 84 0.04 -4.19 8.01
CA ALA A 84 -1.14 -3.91 8.83
C ALA A 84 -2.07 -5.12 8.95
N TYR A 85 -2.37 -5.81 7.84
CA TYR A 85 -3.14 -7.06 7.89
C TYR A 85 -2.41 -8.16 8.67
N THR A 86 -1.09 -8.25 8.55
CA THR A 86 -0.29 -9.21 9.31
C THR A 86 -0.33 -8.89 10.81
N PHE A 87 -0.27 -7.61 11.21
CA PHE A 87 -0.43 -7.19 12.60
C PHE A 87 -1.81 -7.52 13.16
N ASP A 88 -2.88 -7.25 12.42
CA ASP A 88 -4.23 -7.62 12.82
C ASP A 88 -4.33 -9.12 13.15
N LYS A 89 -3.77 -9.97 12.28
CA LYS A 89 -3.76 -11.41 12.47
C LYS A 89 -2.78 -11.89 13.54
N ALA A 90 -1.73 -11.13 13.82
CA ALA A 90 -0.83 -11.43 14.93
C ALA A 90 -1.49 -11.12 16.29
N VAL A 91 -2.31 -10.08 16.37
CA VAL A 91 -3.09 -9.77 17.58
C VAL A 91 -4.11 -10.88 17.88
N SER A 92 -4.74 -11.44 16.84
CA SER A 92 -5.67 -12.60 17.00
C SER A 92 -4.98 -13.95 17.18
N GLY A 93 -3.65 -14.00 17.14
CA GLY A 93 -2.87 -15.24 17.28
C GLY A 93 -2.84 -16.12 16.04
N THR A 94 -3.41 -15.70 14.92
CA THR A 94 -3.46 -16.46 13.65
C THR A 94 -2.09 -16.47 12.95
N ILE A 95 -1.32 -15.38 13.10
CA ILE A 95 0.02 -15.22 12.54
C ILE A 95 1.01 -14.97 13.68
N SER A 96 2.25 -15.42 13.53
CA SER A 96 3.26 -15.22 14.57
C SER A 96 3.63 -13.73 14.70
N ARG A 97 3.81 -13.26 15.93
CA ARG A 97 4.31 -11.91 16.25
C ARG A 97 5.65 -11.64 15.54
N LYS A 98 6.51 -12.64 15.49
CA LYS A 98 7.81 -12.57 14.82
C LYS A 98 7.68 -12.19 13.33
N THR A 99 6.66 -12.69 12.65
CA THR A 99 6.41 -12.34 11.24
C THR A 99 5.95 -10.90 11.11
N ALA A 100 5.06 -10.42 11.99
CA ALA A 100 4.61 -9.03 11.99
C ALA A 100 5.77 -8.06 12.27
N ASP A 101 6.56 -8.32 13.30
CA ASP A 101 7.71 -7.48 13.67
C ASP A 101 8.75 -7.44 12.53
N LYS A 102 9.03 -8.59 11.90
CA LYS A 102 9.92 -8.64 10.74
C LYS A 102 9.40 -7.81 9.57
N GLN A 103 8.12 -7.90 9.24
CA GLN A 103 7.55 -7.10 8.15
C GLN A 103 7.60 -5.60 8.45
N TYR A 104 7.35 -5.19 9.69
CA TYR A 104 7.52 -3.79 10.11
C TYR A 104 8.95 -3.29 9.88
N MET A 105 9.96 -4.03 10.35
CA MET A 105 11.36 -3.67 10.13
C MET A 105 11.73 -3.63 8.65
N ASP A 106 11.18 -4.54 7.86
CA ASP A 106 11.38 -4.57 6.41
C ASP A 106 10.71 -3.37 5.70
N VAL A 107 9.56 -2.86 6.20
CA VAL A 107 8.92 -1.61 5.71
C VAL A 107 9.87 -0.43 5.94
N VAL A 108 10.33 -0.26 7.19
CA VAL A 108 11.23 0.83 7.57
C VAL A 108 12.50 0.80 6.71
N LYS A 109 13.13 -0.37 6.62
CA LYS A 109 14.34 -0.54 5.81
C LYS A 109 14.09 -0.24 4.33
N PHE A 110 13.01 -0.75 3.75
CA PHE A 110 12.68 -0.53 2.34
C PHE A 110 12.52 0.95 2.03
N MET A 111 11.81 1.71 2.86
CA MET A 111 11.59 3.13 2.65
C MET A 111 12.88 3.94 2.79
N ASN A 112 13.71 3.62 3.79
CA ASN A 112 15.01 4.28 3.97
C ASN A 112 15.97 4.00 2.80
N ASP A 113 15.95 2.79 2.24
CA ASP A 113 16.77 2.41 1.08
C ASP A 113 16.23 3.02 -0.25
N ASN A 114 15.02 3.60 -0.25
CA ASN A 114 14.36 4.15 -1.44
C ASN A 114 13.77 5.54 -1.18
N PRO A 115 14.59 6.55 -0.83
CA PRO A 115 14.11 7.90 -0.46
C PRO A 115 13.45 8.66 -1.62
N ASP A 116 13.67 8.22 -2.86
CA ASP A 116 13.06 8.76 -4.07
C ASP A 116 11.63 8.21 -4.34
N VAL A 117 11.16 7.26 -3.55
CA VAL A 117 9.76 6.79 -3.59
C VAL A 117 8.86 7.79 -2.88
N LEU A 118 7.79 8.24 -3.53
CA LEU A 118 6.72 9.00 -2.90
C LEU A 118 5.71 8.04 -2.26
N LEU A 119 5.68 8.01 -0.94
CA LEU A 119 4.67 7.28 -0.19
C LEU A 119 3.47 8.17 0.06
N VAL A 120 2.29 7.72 -0.36
CA VAL A 120 1.03 8.48 -0.31
C VAL A 120 0.03 7.72 0.55
N TYR A 121 -0.37 8.31 1.66
CA TYR A 121 -1.43 7.79 2.51
C TYR A 121 -2.79 8.31 2.03
N VAL A 122 -3.71 7.37 1.79
CA VAL A 122 -5.08 7.63 1.37
C VAL A 122 -6.01 7.19 2.51
N PRO A 123 -6.43 8.10 3.39
CA PRO A 123 -7.23 7.78 4.56
C PRO A 123 -8.64 7.32 4.19
N VAL A 124 -9.34 6.75 5.17
CA VAL A 124 -10.77 6.48 5.07
C VAL A 124 -11.54 7.81 5.14
N GLU A 125 -12.27 8.14 4.09
CA GLU A 125 -13.17 9.31 4.01
C GLU A 125 -14.63 8.88 3.79
N PHE A 126 -14.84 7.62 3.41
CA PHE A 126 -16.18 7.03 3.18
C PHE A 126 -16.15 5.54 3.53
N GLY A 127 -17.34 4.99 3.78
CA GLY A 127 -17.49 3.57 4.08
C GLY A 127 -17.08 2.67 2.90
N PRO A 128 -16.80 1.39 3.17
CA PRO A 128 -16.46 0.43 2.13
C PRO A 128 -17.67 0.19 1.22
N GLU A 129 -17.44 0.20 -0.10
CA GLU A 129 -18.42 -0.23 -1.09
C GLU A 129 -18.33 -1.74 -1.29
N ASP A 130 -19.49 -2.37 -1.52
CA ASP A 130 -19.57 -3.79 -1.81
C ASP A 130 -19.09 -4.06 -3.25
N ASP A 131 -17.88 -4.61 -3.37
CA ASP A 131 -17.31 -5.07 -4.64
C ASP A 131 -17.39 -6.61 -4.79
N GLY A 132 -18.12 -7.28 -3.88
CA GLY A 132 -18.29 -8.74 -3.85
C GLY A 132 -17.07 -9.53 -3.38
N GLU A 133 -15.99 -8.88 -2.96
CA GLU A 133 -14.72 -9.54 -2.67
C GLU A 133 -14.07 -9.10 -1.37
N ARG A 134 -14.38 -7.90 -0.89
CA ARG A 134 -13.75 -7.32 0.30
C ARG A 134 -14.75 -7.25 1.45
N SER A 135 -14.23 -7.25 2.65
CA SER A 135 -15.06 -6.95 3.82
C SER A 135 -15.70 -5.57 3.66
N ILE A 136 -17.02 -5.53 3.76
CA ILE A 136 -17.83 -4.31 3.83
C ILE A 136 -18.01 -3.83 5.29
N ASP A 137 -17.31 -4.45 6.24
CA ASP A 137 -17.33 -4.07 7.63
C ASP A 137 -16.57 -2.75 7.86
N PRO A 138 -17.24 -1.64 8.21
CA PRO A 138 -16.62 -0.35 8.43
C PRO A 138 -15.65 -0.36 9.63
N ASP A 139 -15.93 -1.15 10.66
CA ASP A 139 -15.07 -1.23 11.84
C ASP A 139 -13.75 -1.92 11.49
N PHE A 140 -13.82 -2.95 10.64
CA PHE A 140 -12.61 -3.59 10.12
C PHE A 140 -11.81 -2.65 9.21
N GLN A 141 -12.48 -1.86 8.35
CA GLN A 141 -11.83 -0.84 7.53
C GLN A 141 -11.08 0.18 8.40
N LEU A 142 -11.74 0.73 9.42
CA LEU A 142 -11.15 1.71 10.34
C LEU A 142 -10.00 1.11 11.16
N LYS A 143 -10.13 -0.16 11.58
CA LYS A 143 -9.04 -0.86 12.29
C LYS A 143 -7.80 -1.00 11.42
N ILE A 144 -7.95 -1.41 10.15
CA ILE A 144 -6.81 -1.53 9.23
C ILE A 144 -6.22 -0.15 8.92
N ASP A 145 -7.05 0.88 8.75
CA ASP A 145 -6.59 2.25 8.54
C ASP A 145 -5.76 2.75 9.72
N PHE A 146 -6.24 2.53 10.94
CA PHE A 146 -5.51 2.86 12.17
C PHE A 146 -4.13 2.14 12.22
N LEU A 147 -4.09 0.84 11.88
CA LEU A 147 -2.83 0.09 11.88
C LEU A 147 -1.85 0.61 10.82
N ILE A 148 -2.33 0.95 9.62
CA ILE A 148 -1.49 1.57 8.58
C ILE A 148 -0.94 2.91 9.07
N LYS A 149 -1.82 3.78 9.59
CA LYS A 149 -1.43 5.10 10.10
C LYS A 149 -0.40 4.98 11.23
N ASN A 150 -0.59 4.02 12.14
CA ASN A 150 0.36 3.76 13.22
C ASN A 150 1.73 3.32 12.67
N ILE A 151 1.76 2.40 11.68
CA ILE A 151 3.01 2.00 11.03
C ILE A 151 3.71 3.21 10.41
N LEU A 152 2.98 4.08 9.72
CA LEU A 152 3.54 5.29 9.10
C LEU A 152 4.15 6.23 10.14
N ASP A 153 3.41 6.51 11.21
CA ASP A 153 3.83 7.46 12.25
C ASP A 153 5.01 6.94 13.09
N THR A 154 5.02 5.63 13.38
CA THR A 154 6.10 5.02 14.20
C THR A 154 7.35 4.67 13.38
N SER A 155 7.23 4.48 12.07
CA SER A 155 8.35 4.15 11.21
C SER A 155 9.29 5.33 10.91
N ASN A 156 8.83 6.55 11.18
CA ASN A 156 9.55 7.80 10.90
C ASN A 156 9.95 7.96 9.41
N VAL A 157 9.20 7.34 8.49
CA VAL A 157 9.39 7.48 7.04
C VAL A 157 8.55 8.63 6.50
N PRO A 158 9.09 9.45 5.57
CA PRO A 158 8.33 10.53 4.98
C PRO A 158 7.15 10.01 4.14
N TYR A 159 5.97 10.58 4.32
CA TYR A 159 4.81 10.34 3.49
C TYR A 159 3.96 11.61 3.35
N ILE A 160 3.08 11.64 2.37
CA ILE A 160 2.05 12.66 2.25
C ILE A 160 0.67 12.04 2.47
N THR A 161 -0.27 12.83 2.98
CA THR A 161 -1.69 12.47 3.08
C THR A 161 -2.45 13.20 1.98
N VAL A 162 -3.35 12.52 1.29
CA VAL A 162 -4.20 13.11 0.24
C VAL A 162 -5.67 12.90 0.57
N ASN A 163 -6.50 13.94 0.32
CA ASN A 163 -7.90 13.98 0.71
C ASN A 163 -8.77 14.52 -0.43
N GLY A 164 -10.07 14.27 -0.34
CA GLY A 164 -11.09 14.82 -1.22
C GLY A 164 -11.32 14.00 -2.49
N THR A 165 -11.74 14.65 -3.56
CA THR A 165 -12.03 14.00 -4.85
C THR A 165 -10.79 13.40 -5.49
N VAL A 166 -10.97 12.54 -6.48
CA VAL A 166 -9.85 11.92 -7.23
C VAL A 166 -8.98 13.01 -7.85
N GLU A 167 -9.57 14.05 -8.44
CA GLU A 167 -8.88 15.18 -9.05
C GLU A 167 -8.06 15.95 -8.01
N ASN A 168 -8.62 16.20 -6.82
CA ASN A 168 -7.90 16.87 -5.73
C ASN A 168 -6.70 16.05 -5.27
N ARG A 169 -6.88 14.73 -5.11
CA ARG A 169 -5.80 13.82 -4.70
C ARG A 169 -4.69 13.76 -5.74
N VAL A 170 -5.03 13.73 -7.04
CA VAL A 170 -4.05 13.78 -8.13
C VAL A 170 -3.24 15.09 -8.06
N ALA A 171 -3.92 16.25 -7.93
CA ALA A 171 -3.25 17.55 -7.84
C ALA A 171 -2.29 17.62 -6.64
N GLN A 172 -2.67 17.09 -5.48
CA GLN A 172 -1.81 17.02 -4.29
C GLN A 172 -0.56 16.16 -4.53
N ILE A 173 -0.71 15.02 -5.22
CA ILE A 173 0.41 14.13 -5.55
C ILE A 173 1.35 14.80 -6.57
N GLU A 174 0.80 15.44 -7.61
CA GLU A 174 1.61 16.13 -8.62
C GLU A 174 2.37 17.30 -8.02
N ALA A 175 1.75 18.09 -7.13
CA ALA A 175 2.42 19.14 -6.41
C ALA A 175 3.59 18.61 -5.54
N ALA A 176 3.38 17.48 -4.86
CA ALA A 176 4.42 16.84 -4.07
C ALA A 176 5.58 16.31 -4.94
N LEU A 177 5.29 15.81 -6.14
CA LEU A 177 6.33 15.38 -7.10
C LEU A 177 7.14 16.55 -7.67
N ALA A 178 6.50 17.70 -7.90
CA ALA A 178 7.15 18.89 -8.43
C ALA A 178 8.14 19.53 -7.42
N ASN A 179 7.93 19.30 -6.13
CA ASN A 179 8.76 19.83 -5.03
C ASN A 179 9.92 18.89 -4.62
N ARG A 180 10.17 17.81 -5.38
CA ARG A 180 11.24 16.82 -5.17
C ARG A 180 12.34 16.96 -6.23
#